data_22268932cf7aa7ede0fa99b080ffe876
#
_entry.id   22268932cf7aa7ede0fa99b080ffe876
#
_cell.length_a   1.000
_cell.length_b   1.000
_cell.length_c   1.000
_cell.angle_alpha   90.00
_cell.angle_beta   90.00
_cell.angle_gamma   90.00
#
_symmetry.space_group_name_H-M   'P 1'
#
loop_
_entity.id
_entity.type
_entity.pdbx_description
1 polymer ?
#
loop_
_entity_poly.entity_id
_entity_poly.type
_entity_poly.pdbx_seq_one_letter_code
_entity_poly.pdbx_strand_id
1 'polypeptide(L)'
;AVHAIHLDEADIRLLGAAGVSIAACPTTEADLGDGIGRFTELAAAGCPILLGSDQHTVIDPFVEARALEHGQRLRSGHRNRFTPRQLVDALTGHGALGWPGNGVLAPGAACDLVAVRSDSARTAGCLPEQIPLAATAADVDTVVVGAAVVAEGGRHVGLGDVGALLAAAIGQVWS
;
A
#
# COMPACT_ATOMS: atom_id res chain seq x y z
N ALA A 1 3.47 14.63 1.18
CA ALA A 1 3.59 14.84 -0.28
C ALA A 1 3.15 13.56 -1.00
N VAL A 2 2.63 13.69 -2.21
CA VAL A 2 2.19 12.56 -3.04
C VAL A 2 3.12 12.43 -4.24
N HIS A 3 3.42 11.21 -4.68
CA HIS A 3 4.32 10.82 -5.76
C HIS A 3 5.77 11.21 -5.52
N ALA A 4 6.11 12.49 -5.52
CA ALA A 4 7.45 13.02 -5.26
C ALA A 4 8.53 12.40 -6.19
N ILE A 5 8.21 12.25 -7.49
CA ILE A 5 9.05 11.55 -8.46
C ILE A 5 10.25 12.40 -8.89
N HIS A 6 10.00 13.67 -9.24
CA HIS A 6 10.99 14.56 -9.84
C HIS A 6 11.62 15.49 -8.79
N LEU A 7 12.39 14.92 -7.87
CA LEU A 7 13.06 15.64 -6.80
C LEU A 7 14.59 15.64 -7.00
N ASP A 8 15.21 16.77 -6.71
CA ASP A 8 16.66 16.84 -6.58
C ASP A 8 17.13 16.51 -5.14
N GLU A 9 18.44 16.58 -4.90
CA GLU A 9 18.99 16.28 -3.58
C GLU A 9 18.69 17.36 -2.54
N ALA A 10 18.47 18.60 -2.96
CA ALA A 10 18.11 19.68 -2.05
C ALA A 10 16.66 19.49 -1.58
N ASP A 11 15.76 19.12 -2.49
CA ASP A 11 14.38 18.81 -2.17
C ASP A 11 14.27 17.66 -1.17
N ILE A 12 15.02 16.57 -1.42
CA ILE A 12 15.02 15.39 -0.53
C ILE A 12 15.50 15.76 0.88
N ARG A 13 16.55 16.56 0.98
CA ARG A 13 17.05 17.03 2.29
C ARG A 13 16.01 17.90 3.01
N LEU A 14 15.35 18.81 2.30
CA LEU A 14 14.33 19.68 2.87
C LEU A 14 13.11 18.89 3.37
N LEU A 15 12.61 17.96 2.57
CA LEU A 15 11.48 17.10 2.93
C LEU A 15 11.83 16.21 4.12
N GLY A 16 13.04 15.62 4.13
CA GLY A 16 13.51 14.79 5.23
C GLY A 16 13.68 15.59 6.53
N ALA A 17 14.30 16.77 6.48
CA ALA A 17 14.45 17.64 7.64
C ALA A 17 13.10 18.09 8.22
N ALA A 18 12.07 18.23 7.38
CA ALA A 18 10.72 18.57 7.80
C ALA A 18 9.88 17.34 8.21
N GLY A 19 10.40 16.11 8.09
CA GLY A 19 9.69 14.86 8.41
C GLY A 19 8.44 14.65 7.56
N VAL A 20 8.46 15.11 6.30
CA VAL A 20 7.31 15.02 5.40
C VAL A 20 7.07 13.56 5.00
N SER A 21 5.87 13.05 5.24
CA SER A 21 5.45 11.74 4.73
C SER A 21 5.25 11.77 3.22
N ILE A 22 5.70 10.72 2.53
CA ILE A 22 5.59 10.57 1.08
C ILE A 22 4.63 9.43 0.78
N ALA A 23 3.54 9.73 0.09
CA ALA A 23 2.63 8.72 -0.45
C ALA A 23 3.10 8.35 -1.86
N ALA A 24 3.73 7.19 -2.01
CA ALA A 24 4.07 6.59 -3.29
C ALA A 24 2.88 5.84 -3.85
N CYS A 25 2.63 5.97 -5.16
CA CYS A 25 1.56 5.29 -5.87
C CYS A 25 2.13 4.57 -7.10
N PRO A 26 2.97 3.53 -6.89
CA PRO A 26 3.83 2.96 -7.93
C PRO A 26 3.10 2.46 -9.17
N THR A 27 1.87 1.94 -9.05
CA THR A 27 1.11 1.50 -10.22
C THR A 27 0.59 2.68 -11.03
N THR A 28 0.10 3.75 -10.38
CA THR A 28 -0.28 5.00 -11.06
C THR A 28 0.91 5.65 -11.75
N GLU A 29 2.03 5.76 -11.06
CA GLU A 29 3.27 6.33 -11.57
C GLU A 29 3.78 5.59 -12.81
N ALA A 30 3.62 4.25 -12.82
CA ALA A 30 3.93 3.42 -13.98
C ALA A 30 2.94 3.62 -15.13
N ASP A 31 1.64 3.66 -14.85
CA ASP A 31 0.59 3.83 -15.86
C ASP A 31 0.67 5.20 -16.55
N LEU A 32 1.03 6.25 -15.80
CA LEU A 32 1.18 7.60 -16.33
C LEU A 32 2.57 7.87 -16.94
N GLY A 33 3.53 6.96 -16.72
CA GLY A 33 4.89 7.12 -17.23
C GLY A 33 5.70 8.18 -16.49
N ASP A 34 5.38 8.45 -15.22
CA ASP A 34 6.03 9.49 -14.41
C ASP A 34 7.48 9.14 -14.05
N GLY A 35 7.84 7.87 -14.13
CA GLY A 35 9.16 7.38 -13.78
C GLY A 35 9.23 6.71 -12.42
N ILE A 36 10.44 6.50 -11.93
CA ILE A 36 10.69 5.84 -10.63
C ILE A 36 11.27 6.86 -9.66
N GLY A 37 10.50 7.20 -8.62
CA GLY A 37 10.91 8.15 -7.58
C GLY A 37 12.13 7.68 -6.76
N ARG A 38 12.72 8.61 -6.03
CA ARG A 38 13.90 8.39 -5.18
C ARG A 38 13.50 7.97 -3.75
N PHE A 39 12.62 6.96 -3.64
CA PHE A 39 11.98 6.62 -2.37
C PHE A 39 12.95 6.07 -1.31
N THR A 40 14.01 5.37 -1.71
CA THR A 40 15.04 4.92 -0.76
C THR A 40 15.86 6.08 -0.21
N GLU A 41 16.16 7.09 -1.01
CA GLU A 41 16.86 8.30 -0.58
C GLU A 41 15.96 9.17 0.31
N LEU A 42 14.67 9.30 -0.02
CA LEU A 42 13.68 9.97 0.82
C LEU A 42 13.56 9.29 2.18
N ALA A 43 13.44 7.96 2.21
CA ALA A 43 13.43 7.19 3.46
C ALA A 43 14.70 7.39 4.29
N ALA A 44 15.87 7.36 3.64
CA ALA A 44 17.17 7.61 4.30
C ALA A 44 17.30 9.05 4.84
N ALA A 45 16.63 10.01 4.21
CA ALA A 45 16.58 11.40 4.68
C ALA A 45 15.60 11.62 5.85
N GLY A 46 14.80 10.59 6.22
CA GLY A 46 13.86 10.68 7.33
C GLY A 46 12.38 10.86 6.93
N CYS A 47 12.05 10.76 5.65
CA CYS A 47 10.66 10.78 5.18
C CYS A 47 10.01 9.42 5.42
N PRO A 48 8.90 9.32 6.16
CA PRO A 48 8.07 8.12 6.17
C PRO A 48 7.51 7.85 4.76
N ILE A 49 7.68 6.61 4.26
CA ILE A 49 7.12 6.20 2.98
C ILE A 49 5.80 5.47 3.23
N LEU A 50 4.77 5.90 2.55
CA LEU A 50 3.42 5.34 2.58
C LEU A 50 3.04 4.89 1.17
N LEU A 51 2.03 4.02 1.07
CA LEU A 51 1.52 3.52 -0.20
C LEU A 51 0.06 3.91 -0.40
N GLY A 52 -0.29 4.25 -1.63
CA GLY A 52 -1.64 4.49 -2.08
C GLY A 52 -1.88 3.90 -3.46
N SER A 53 -3.14 3.56 -3.78
CA SER A 53 -3.54 3.05 -5.11
C SER A 53 -3.98 4.15 -6.07
N ASP A 54 -4.10 5.39 -5.57
CA ASP A 54 -4.41 6.62 -6.30
C ASP A 54 -5.54 6.46 -7.33
N GLN A 55 -5.23 6.35 -8.63
CA GLN A 55 -6.24 6.26 -9.70
C GLN A 55 -7.08 4.97 -9.69
N HIS A 56 -6.80 4.02 -8.81
CA HIS A 56 -7.51 2.76 -8.63
C HIS A 56 -7.60 1.85 -9.88
N THR A 57 -6.68 1.97 -10.82
CA THR A 57 -6.55 1.02 -11.94
C THR A 57 -6.14 -0.35 -11.42
N VAL A 58 -5.25 -0.36 -10.43
CA VAL A 58 -4.89 -1.54 -9.65
C VAL A 58 -5.38 -1.34 -8.21
N ILE A 59 -6.35 -2.16 -7.77
CA ILE A 59 -6.90 -2.11 -6.41
C ILE A 59 -6.30 -3.28 -5.62
N ASP A 60 -5.00 -3.23 -5.38
CA ASP A 60 -4.26 -4.27 -4.66
C ASP A 60 -3.06 -3.65 -3.93
N PRO A 61 -3.18 -3.34 -2.61
CA PRO A 61 -2.09 -2.77 -1.83
C PRO A 61 -0.82 -3.62 -1.81
N PHE A 62 -0.91 -4.95 -1.97
CA PHE A 62 0.26 -5.82 -2.05
C PHE A 62 1.00 -5.66 -3.39
N VAL A 63 0.27 -5.35 -4.47
CA VAL A 63 0.89 -5.00 -5.75
C VAL A 63 1.64 -3.67 -5.61
N GLU A 64 1.07 -2.68 -4.93
CA GLU A 64 1.75 -1.41 -4.65
C GLU A 64 3.06 -1.63 -3.88
N ALA A 65 3.03 -2.44 -2.82
CA ALA A 65 4.22 -2.76 -2.04
C ALA A 65 5.32 -3.44 -2.88
N ARG A 66 4.93 -4.39 -3.74
CA ARG A 66 5.89 -5.03 -4.67
C ARG A 66 6.40 -4.06 -5.72
N ALA A 67 5.53 -3.22 -6.28
CA ALA A 67 5.90 -2.24 -7.30
C ALA A 67 6.89 -1.21 -6.74
N LEU A 68 6.69 -0.74 -5.51
CA LEU A 68 7.66 0.11 -4.80
C LEU A 68 9.04 -0.56 -4.74
N GLU A 69 9.11 -1.77 -4.20
CA GLU A 69 10.40 -2.48 -4.06
C GLU A 69 11.02 -2.79 -5.43
N HIS A 70 10.22 -3.23 -6.41
CA HIS A 70 10.71 -3.54 -7.76
C HIS A 70 11.22 -2.29 -8.47
N GLY A 71 10.52 -1.18 -8.38
CA GLY A 71 10.96 0.11 -8.93
C GLY A 71 12.33 0.51 -8.37
N GLN A 72 12.52 0.41 -7.06
CA GLN A 72 13.80 0.74 -6.43
C GLN A 72 14.91 -0.23 -6.82
N ARG A 73 14.61 -1.53 -7.02
CA ARG A 73 15.58 -2.51 -7.58
C ARG A 73 16.01 -2.13 -8.98
N LEU A 74 15.04 -1.86 -9.86
CA LEU A 74 15.33 -1.48 -11.25
C LEU A 74 16.16 -0.21 -11.33
N ARG A 75 15.82 0.79 -10.51
CA ARG A 75 16.53 2.07 -10.48
C ARG A 75 17.96 1.93 -9.96
N SER A 76 18.19 1.11 -8.93
CA SER A 76 19.49 1.01 -8.24
C SER A 76 20.37 -0.14 -8.74
N GLY A 77 19.82 -1.14 -9.43
CA GLY A 77 20.52 -2.38 -9.78
C GLY A 77 20.76 -3.31 -8.57
N HIS A 78 20.16 -3.03 -7.41
CA HIS A 78 20.36 -3.80 -6.17
C HIS A 78 19.05 -4.35 -5.63
N ARG A 79 19.11 -5.52 -4.96
CA ARG A 79 17.97 -6.15 -4.28
C ARG A 79 17.80 -5.60 -2.85
N ASN A 80 16.63 -5.88 -2.26
CA ASN A 80 16.31 -5.55 -0.87
C ASN A 80 16.47 -4.05 -0.55
N ARG A 81 15.85 -3.22 -1.36
CA ARG A 81 15.86 -1.76 -1.16
C ARG A 81 14.94 -1.36 -0.01
N PHE A 82 13.82 -2.07 0.12
CA PHE A 82 12.95 -2.04 1.30
C PHE A 82 12.88 -3.43 1.92
N THR A 83 12.97 -3.50 3.23
CA THR A 83 12.73 -4.75 3.96
C THR A 83 11.22 -5.06 3.95
N PRO A 84 10.82 -6.34 4.12
CA PRO A 84 9.40 -6.69 4.25
C PRO A 84 8.69 -5.89 5.36
N ARG A 85 9.36 -5.64 6.48
CA ARG A 85 8.80 -4.82 7.56
C ARG A 85 8.53 -3.38 7.12
N GLN A 86 9.45 -2.75 6.42
CA GLN A 86 9.24 -1.39 5.87
C GLN A 86 8.07 -1.34 4.88
N LEU A 87 7.85 -2.42 4.10
CA LEU A 87 6.69 -2.51 3.21
C LEU A 87 5.38 -2.64 3.99
N VAL A 88 5.35 -3.39 5.10
CA VAL A 88 4.19 -3.42 6.00
C VAL A 88 3.94 -2.04 6.59
N ASP A 89 4.97 -1.36 7.08
CA ASP A 89 4.85 -0.03 7.67
C ASP A 89 4.32 0.99 6.63
N ALA A 90 4.75 0.87 5.36
CA ALA A 90 4.25 1.70 4.26
C ALA A 90 2.76 1.44 3.93
N LEU A 91 2.30 0.19 4.06
CA LEU A 91 0.90 -0.21 3.86
C LEU A 91 -0.01 0.24 5.00
N THR A 92 0.51 0.39 6.23
CA THR A 92 -0.29 0.62 7.44
C THR A 92 -0.10 2.00 8.06
N GLY A 93 0.75 2.84 7.52
CA GLY A 93 1.17 4.11 8.11
C GLY A 93 0.13 5.23 8.07
N HIS A 94 -1.03 5.05 8.68
CA HIS A 94 -2.16 5.99 8.64
C HIS A 94 -1.96 7.28 9.45
N GLY A 95 -0.89 7.40 10.23
CA GLY A 95 -0.61 8.61 11.01
C GLY A 95 -0.53 9.89 10.19
N ALA A 96 -0.06 9.79 8.93
CA ALA A 96 0.00 10.92 8.00
C ALA A 96 -1.39 11.44 7.56
N LEU A 97 -2.46 10.64 7.73
CA LEU A 97 -3.84 11.02 7.44
C LEU A 97 -4.53 11.73 8.62
N GLY A 98 -3.80 12.05 9.68
CA GLY A 98 -4.34 12.73 10.85
C GLY A 98 -4.87 11.79 11.94
N TRP A 99 -4.62 10.48 11.84
CA TRP A 99 -4.96 9.49 12.86
C TRP A 99 -3.70 8.90 13.53
N PRO A 100 -3.06 9.64 14.42
CA PRO A 100 -1.87 9.13 15.09
C PRO A 100 -2.21 7.89 15.94
N GLY A 101 -1.33 6.88 15.90
CA GLY A 101 -1.51 5.62 16.62
C GLY A 101 -2.32 4.56 15.87
N ASN A 102 -2.85 4.83 14.67
CA ASN A 102 -3.43 3.82 13.80
C ASN A 102 -2.35 3.09 12.98
N GLY A 103 -2.71 1.94 12.43
CA GLY A 103 -1.80 1.10 11.63
C GLY A 103 -0.91 0.17 12.48
N VAL A 104 -1.20 0.02 13.77
CA VAL A 104 -0.48 -0.86 14.68
C VAL A 104 -1.42 -1.81 15.41
N LEU A 105 -0.95 -3.03 15.69
CA LEU A 105 -1.64 -4.00 16.55
C LEU A 105 -1.17 -3.79 17.98
N ALA A 106 -1.89 -2.95 18.74
CA ALA A 106 -1.58 -2.68 20.14
C ALA A 106 -2.85 -2.42 20.95
N PRO A 107 -2.86 -2.72 22.24
CA PRO A 107 -3.97 -2.36 23.13
C PRO A 107 -4.23 -0.84 23.10
N GLY A 108 -5.48 -0.44 22.85
CA GLY A 108 -5.88 0.96 22.77
C GLY A 108 -5.75 1.59 21.36
N ALA A 109 -5.15 0.90 20.38
CA ALA A 109 -5.18 1.31 18.99
C ALA A 109 -6.57 1.06 18.36
N ALA A 110 -6.85 1.73 17.23
CA ALA A 110 -8.06 1.43 16.46
C ALA A 110 -8.07 -0.04 16.02
N CYS A 111 -9.25 -0.64 16.08
CA CYS A 111 -9.44 -2.02 15.66
C CYS A 111 -9.73 -2.06 14.15
N ASP A 112 -8.71 -1.70 13.36
CA ASP A 112 -8.70 -1.79 11.91
C ASP A 112 -7.71 -2.88 11.50
N LEU A 113 -8.19 -3.98 10.95
CA LEU A 113 -7.42 -5.20 10.73
C LEU A 113 -7.69 -5.77 9.35
N VAL A 114 -6.65 -6.32 8.73
CA VAL A 114 -6.78 -7.14 7.52
C VAL A 114 -6.18 -8.51 7.80
N ALA A 115 -6.98 -9.56 7.69
CA ALA A 115 -6.51 -10.93 7.74
C ALA A 115 -6.21 -11.44 6.34
N VAL A 116 -5.01 -12.00 6.16
CA VAL A 116 -4.53 -12.53 4.89
C VAL A 116 -4.33 -14.03 5.02
N ARG A 117 -4.84 -14.79 4.08
CA ARG A 117 -4.68 -16.25 4.02
C ARG A 117 -3.22 -16.63 3.80
N SER A 118 -2.75 -17.58 4.60
CA SER A 118 -1.39 -18.14 4.51
C SER A 118 -1.35 -19.55 3.89
N ASP A 119 -2.47 -20.02 3.34
CA ASP A 119 -2.66 -21.37 2.79
C ASP A 119 -2.92 -21.41 1.29
N SER A 120 -2.91 -20.26 0.61
CA SER A 120 -3.07 -20.18 -0.85
C SER A 120 -1.80 -20.64 -1.58
N ALA A 121 -1.91 -20.92 -2.89
CA ALA A 121 -0.75 -21.25 -3.72
C ALA A 121 0.33 -20.14 -3.76
N ARG A 122 -0.01 -18.90 -3.39
CA ARG A 122 0.92 -17.76 -3.33
C ARG A 122 1.59 -17.64 -1.97
N THR A 123 0.87 -17.95 -0.90
CA THR A 123 1.29 -17.63 0.48
C THR A 123 1.68 -18.84 1.30
N ALA A 124 1.34 -20.07 0.84
CA ALA A 124 1.65 -21.30 1.55
C ALA A 124 3.16 -21.47 1.76
N GLY A 125 3.57 -21.67 3.02
CA GLY A 125 4.97 -21.80 3.40
C GLY A 125 5.76 -20.49 3.51
N CYS A 126 5.15 -19.33 3.24
CA CYS A 126 5.78 -18.03 3.49
C CYS A 126 5.89 -17.77 5.00
N LEU A 127 6.98 -17.14 5.41
CA LEU A 127 7.05 -16.54 6.73
C LEU A 127 6.09 -15.31 6.78
N PRO A 128 5.53 -14.97 7.95
CA PRO A 128 4.58 -13.87 8.07
C PRO A 128 5.10 -12.54 7.49
N GLU A 129 6.35 -12.21 7.69
CA GLU A 129 6.99 -11.01 7.16
C GLU A 129 7.16 -11.01 5.64
N GLN A 130 7.05 -12.15 4.97
CA GLN A 130 7.13 -12.26 3.51
C GLN A 130 5.77 -12.06 2.83
N ILE A 131 4.67 -12.11 3.57
CA ILE A 131 3.32 -11.99 3.04
C ILE A 131 3.13 -10.76 2.14
N PRO A 132 3.65 -9.55 2.48
CA PRO A 132 3.50 -8.37 1.61
C PRO A 132 4.10 -8.54 0.22
N LEU A 133 5.09 -9.43 0.07
CA LEU A 133 5.74 -9.72 -1.21
C LEU A 133 5.09 -10.90 -1.97
N ALA A 134 4.30 -11.73 -1.30
CA ALA A 134 3.71 -12.94 -1.87
C ALA A 134 2.20 -12.82 -2.13
N ALA A 135 1.47 -12.18 -1.21
CA ALA A 135 0.02 -12.06 -1.27
C ALA A 135 -0.47 -11.13 -2.39
N THR A 136 -1.73 -11.25 -2.71
CA THR A 136 -2.51 -10.33 -3.55
C THR A 136 -3.83 -10.02 -2.84
N ALA A 137 -4.63 -9.09 -3.38
CA ALA A 137 -5.98 -8.81 -2.87
C ALA A 137 -6.85 -10.08 -2.78
N ALA A 138 -6.62 -11.09 -3.63
CA ALA A 138 -7.34 -12.37 -3.60
C ALA A 138 -7.00 -13.23 -2.36
N ASP A 139 -5.95 -12.92 -1.63
CA ASP A 139 -5.58 -13.61 -0.39
C ASP A 139 -6.13 -12.90 0.86
N VAL A 140 -6.76 -11.74 0.71
CA VAL A 140 -7.46 -11.08 1.81
C VAL A 140 -8.73 -11.87 2.13
N ASP A 141 -8.83 -12.31 3.38
CA ASP A 141 -9.98 -13.06 3.88
C ASP A 141 -10.97 -12.15 4.61
N THR A 142 -10.51 -11.46 5.64
CA THR A 142 -11.37 -10.66 6.51
C THR A 142 -10.82 -9.25 6.64
N VAL A 143 -11.72 -8.27 6.57
CA VAL A 143 -11.42 -6.86 6.84
C VAL A 143 -12.30 -6.38 7.98
N VAL A 144 -11.67 -5.81 9.00
CA VAL A 144 -12.32 -5.19 10.17
C VAL A 144 -12.02 -3.70 10.16
N VAL A 145 -13.05 -2.88 10.31
CA VAL A 145 -12.92 -1.42 10.44
C VAL A 145 -13.73 -0.97 11.65
N GLY A 146 -13.07 -0.27 12.57
CA GLY A 146 -13.73 0.20 13.80
C GLY A 146 -14.35 -0.94 14.61
N ALA A 147 -13.70 -2.10 14.70
CA ALA A 147 -14.16 -3.33 15.34
C ALA A 147 -15.39 -4.01 14.66
N ALA A 148 -15.82 -3.54 13.48
CA ALA A 148 -16.86 -4.19 12.71
C ALA A 148 -16.27 -4.95 11.52
N VAL A 149 -16.69 -6.20 11.30
CA VAL A 149 -16.34 -6.96 10.11
C VAL A 149 -17.04 -6.34 8.91
N VAL A 150 -16.27 -5.80 7.95
CA VAL A 150 -16.82 -5.17 6.73
C VAL A 150 -16.66 -6.05 5.49
N ALA A 151 -15.72 -7.00 5.52
CA ALA A 151 -15.58 -8.04 4.50
C ALA A 151 -15.16 -9.37 5.13
N GLU A 152 -15.67 -10.47 4.60
CA GLU A 152 -15.34 -11.83 5.02
C GLU A 152 -15.38 -12.77 3.82
N GLY A 153 -14.44 -13.71 3.73
CA GLY A 153 -14.31 -14.64 2.61
C GLY A 153 -14.21 -13.95 1.25
N GLY A 154 -13.58 -12.78 1.19
CA GLY A 154 -13.44 -11.98 -0.02
C GLY A 154 -14.73 -11.26 -0.48
N ARG A 155 -15.75 -11.14 0.40
CA ARG A 155 -17.02 -10.47 0.10
C ARG A 155 -17.32 -9.37 1.09
N HIS A 156 -17.80 -8.23 0.59
CA HIS A 156 -18.25 -7.14 1.45
C HIS A 156 -19.60 -7.51 2.10
N VAL A 157 -19.68 -7.50 3.44
CA VAL A 157 -20.86 -7.98 4.19
C VAL A 157 -22.10 -7.11 3.96
N GLY A 158 -21.94 -5.81 3.73
CA GLY A 158 -23.07 -4.88 3.52
C GLY A 158 -23.47 -4.68 2.05
N LEU A 159 -22.53 -4.84 1.11
CA LEU A 159 -22.77 -4.57 -0.32
C LEU A 159 -23.00 -5.85 -1.14
N GLY A 160 -22.59 -7.01 -0.64
CA GLY A 160 -22.72 -8.27 -1.38
C GLY A 160 -21.82 -8.34 -2.60
N ASP A 161 -22.39 -8.50 -3.79
CA ASP A 161 -21.64 -8.57 -5.06
C ASP A 161 -21.24 -7.17 -5.55
N VAL A 162 -20.07 -6.73 -5.10
CA VAL A 162 -19.50 -5.42 -5.45
C VAL A 162 -19.22 -5.32 -6.95
N GLY A 163 -18.82 -6.42 -7.61
CA GLY A 163 -18.56 -6.43 -9.06
C GLY A 163 -19.83 -6.11 -9.87
N ALA A 164 -20.94 -6.72 -9.51
CA ALA A 164 -22.24 -6.44 -10.15
C ALA A 164 -22.69 -4.99 -9.90
N LEU A 165 -22.52 -4.48 -8.68
CA LEU A 165 -22.84 -3.09 -8.35
C LEU A 165 -22.00 -2.10 -9.15
N LEU A 166 -20.69 -2.35 -9.25
CA LEU A 166 -19.78 -1.51 -10.00
C LEU A 166 -20.12 -1.52 -11.50
N ALA A 167 -20.37 -2.70 -12.08
CA ALA A 167 -20.78 -2.83 -13.48
C ALA A 167 -22.05 -2.04 -13.77
N ALA A 168 -23.05 -2.10 -12.88
CA ALA A 168 -24.29 -1.35 -13.02
C ALA A 168 -24.07 0.17 -12.95
N ALA A 169 -23.22 0.63 -12.02
CA ALA A 169 -22.88 2.05 -11.88
C ALA A 169 -22.14 2.59 -13.12
N ILE A 170 -21.14 1.85 -13.61
CA ILE A 170 -20.37 2.20 -14.81
C ILE A 170 -21.30 2.28 -16.02
N GLY A 171 -22.22 1.30 -16.19
CA GLY A 171 -23.18 1.28 -17.30
C GLY A 171 -24.12 2.50 -17.35
N GLN A 172 -24.31 3.19 -16.22
CA GLN A 172 -25.10 4.43 -16.18
C GLN A 172 -24.30 5.65 -16.67
N VAL A 173 -22.97 5.60 -16.60
CA VAL A 173 -22.08 6.71 -16.99
C VAL A 173 -21.66 6.60 -18.45
N TRP A 174 -21.53 5.39 -18.95
CA TRP A 174 -21.03 5.10 -20.32
C TRP A 174 -22.15 4.66 -21.29
N SER A 175 -23.36 5.16 -21.11
CA SER A 175 -24.49 4.90 -22.02
C SER A 175 -24.43 5.75 -23.30
#